data_084d28def761fa6a852996607e896372
#
_entry.id   084d28def761fa6a852996607e896372
#
_cell.length_a   1.000
_cell.length_b   1.000
_cell.length_c   1.000
_cell.angle_alpha   90.00
_cell.angle_beta   90.00
_cell.angle_gamma   90.00
#
_symmetry.space_group_name_H-M   'P 1'
#
loop_
_entity.id
_entity.type
_entity.pdbx_description
1 polymer ?
#
loop_
_entity_poly.entity_id
_entity_poly.type
_entity_poly.pdbx_seq_one_letter_code
_entity_poly.pdbx_strand_id
1 'polypeptide(L)'
;NVGPVTPEEKARRDQARTELYDRLSPGYAMSVPFVSDAAVASLQQGVERYRQIVAAGGWPAMPGNTSLRPGDTGAEIVAARRQFALSGDLQGDGRASPVFDREFQDALARFQIRNGLRVSGFLDSRTYAALNVSAQERLKQLETNLVRVRSMLKFNKAPRYVLVNVPAFTLQAVDRGNLALTSNVVVGKPARATPA
;
A
#
# COMPACT_ATOMS: atom_id res chain seq x y z
N ASN A 1 14.45 22.48 18.46
CA ASN A 1 14.80 23.11 17.17
C ASN A 1 15.72 22.15 16.43
N VAL A 2 15.15 21.36 15.53
CA VAL A 2 15.95 20.60 14.55
C VAL A 2 16.33 21.61 13.46
N GLY A 3 17.61 21.93 13.32
CA GLY A 3 18.12 22.82 12.28
C GLY A 3 17.77 22.33 10.86
N PRO A 4 17.95 23.15 9.82
CA PRO A 4 17.67 22.75 8.45
C PRO A 4 18.52 21.53 8.07
N VAL A 5 17.86 20.53 7.46
CA VAL A 5 18.52 19.30 6.97
C VAL A 5 19.55 19.67 5.92
N THR A 6 20.80 19.27 6.12
CA THR A 6 21.87 19.54 5.14
C THR A 6 21.64 18.79 3.83
N PRO A 7 22.18 19.29 2.69
CA PRO A 7 22.10 18.57 1.41
C PRO A 7 22.62 17.14 1.48
N GLU A 8 23.72 16.89 2.21
CA GLU A 8 24.31 15.58 2.41
C GLU A 8 23.40 14.64 3.23
N GLU A 9 22.81 15.17 4.29
CA GLU A 9 21.86 14.40 5.11
C GLU A 9 20.59 14.07 4.31
N LYS A 10 20.12 14.99 3.46
CA LYS A 10 19.01 14.74 2.55
C LYS A 10 19.37 13.64 1.54
N ALA A 11 20.53 13.71 0.91
CA ALA A 11 21.00 12.70 -0.05
C ALA A 11 21.09 11.31 0.60
N ARG A 12 21.68 11.21 1.79
CA ARG A 12 21.75 9.94 2.56
C ARG A 12 20.38 9.38 2.91
N ARG A 13 19.42 10.23 3.29
CA ARG A 13 18.03 9.81 3.57
C ARG A 13 17.32 9.34 2.30
N ASP A 14 17.54 10.02 1.19
CA ASP A 14 16.95 9.65 -0.09
C ASP A 14 17.54 8.32 -0.59
N GLN A 15 18.81 8.07 -0.44
CA GLN A 15 19.46 6.81 -0.76
C GLN A 15 18.92 5.66 0.11
N ALA A 16 18.91 5.81 1.44
CA ALA A 16 18.38 4.80 2.36
C ALA A 16 16.92 4.44 2.06
N ARG A 17 16.12 5.44 1.65
CA ARG A 17 14.74 5.22 1.23
C ARG A 17 14.65 4.42 -0.08
N THR A 18 15.50 4.73 -1.05
CA THR A 18 15.56 4.00 -2.33
C THR A 18 15.94 2.55 -2.08
N GLU A 19 16.98 2.30 -1.29
CA GLU A 19 17.41 0.95 -0.92
C GLU A 19 16.29 0.16 -0.22
N LEU A 20 15.56 0.80 0.69
CA LEU A 20 14.41 0.19 1.40
C LEU A 20 13.29 -0.16 0.42
N TYR A 21 12.96 0.73 -0.51
CA TYR A 21 11.97 0.50 -1.54
C TYR A 21 12.39 -0.63 -2.47
N ASP A 22 13.60 -0.60 -2.99
CA ASP A 22 14.11 -1.59 -3.95
C ASP A 22 14.18 -2.99 -3.33
N ARG A 23 14.48 -3.09 -2.05
CA ARG A 23 14.50 -4.36 -1.32
C ARG A 23 13.11 -4.96 -1.11
N LEU A 24 12.09 -4.12 -0.91
CA LEU A 24 10.75 -4.58 -0.53
C LEU A 24 9.74 -4.57 -1.70
N SER A 25 9.93 -3.69 -2.68
CA SER A 25 8.99 -3.54 -3.79
C SER A 25 8.84 -4.77 -4.70
N PRO A 26 9.84 -5.65 -4.92
CA PRO A 26 9.65 -6.84 -5.73
C PRO A 26 8.52 -7.75 -5.23
N GLY A 27 8.28 -7.80 -3.92
CA GLY A 27 7.15 -8.53 -3.33
C GLY A 27 5.78 -7.94 -3.65
N TYR A 28 5.73 -6.71 -4.16
CA TYR A 28 4.52 -5.99 -4.56
C TYR A 28 4.47 -5.70 -6.07
N ALA A 29 5.49 -6.16 -6.82
CA ALA A 29 5.45 -6.07 -8.27
C ALA A 29 4.24 -6.87 -8.76
N MET A 30 3.41 -6.22 -9.56
CA MET A 30 2.23 -6.89 -10.13
C MET A 30 2.70 -7.91 -11.15
N SER A 31 2.49 -9.17 -10.84
CA SER A 31 2.81 -10.31 -11.71
C SER A 31 1.61 -10.75 -12.56
N VAL A 32 0.43 -10.22 -12.26
CA VAL A 32 -0.83 -10.55 -12.94
C VAL A 32 -1.55 -9.30 -13.42
N PRO A 33 -2.35 -9.38 -14.52
CA PRO A 33 -3.17 -8.27 -14.95
C PRO A 33 -4.16 -7.82 -13.86
N PHE A 34 -4.46 -6.52 -13.78
CA PHE A 34 -5.47 -5.97 -12.87
C PHE A 34 -6.85 -6.62 -13.06
N VAL A 35 -7.17 -6.99 -14.29
CA VAL A 35 -8.41 -7.66 -14.66
C VAL A 35 -8.08 -9.09 -15.09
N SER A 36 -8.10 -10.02 -14.14
CA SER A 36 -7.81 -11.42 -14.33
C SER A 36 -8.51 -12.27 -13.25
N ASP A 37 -8.67 -13.57 -13.49
CA ASP A 37 -9.20 -14.49 -12.49
C ASP A 37 -8.28 -14.55 -11.25
N ALA A 38 -6.98 -14.46 -11.44
CA ALA A 38 -6.02 -14.40 -10.33
C ALA A 38 -6.22 -13.13 -9.47
N ALA A 39 -6.50 -11.97 -10.09
CA ALA A 39 -6.82 -10.74 -9.35
C ALA A 39 -8.15 -10.88 -8.58
N VAL A 40 -9.17 -11.53 -9.17
CA VAL A 40 -10.43 -11.83 -8.47
C VAL A 40 -10.18 -12.74 -7.27
N ALA A 41 -9.41 -13.80 -7.43
CA ALA A 41 -9.09 -14.73 -6.33
C ALA A 41 -8.35 -14.02 -5.19
N SER A 42 -7.37 -13.18 -5.50
CA SER A 42 -6.64 -12.39 -4.51
C SER A 42 -7.55 -11.40 -3.77
N LEU A 43 -8.46 -10.73 -4.48
CA LEU A 43 -9.45 -9.84 -3.86
C LEU A 43 -10.43 -10.59 -2.97
N GLN A 44 -10.87 -11.80 -3.36
CA GLN A 44 -11.74 -12.65 -2.53
C GLN A 44 -11.06 -13.05 -1.23
N GLN A 45 -9.79 -13.48 -1.29
CA GLN A 45 -9.00 -13.79 -0.10
C GLN A 45 -8.84 -12.56 0.80
N GLY A 46 -8.60 -11.38 0.19
CA GLY A 46 -8.55 -10.12 0.92
C GLY A 46 -9.86 -9.79 1.62
N VAL A 47 -11.00 -9.93 0.94
CA VAL A 47 -12.34 -9.71 1.52
C VAL A 47 -12.56 -10.63 2.71
N GLU A 48 -12.26 -11.93 2.57
CA GLU A 48 -12.46 -12.89 3.66
C GLU A 48 -11.59 -12.56 4.87
N ARG A 49 -10.30 -12.26 4.65
CA ARG A 49 -9.40 -11.82 5.72
C ARG A 49 -9.94 -10.59 6.45
N TYR A 50 -10.39 -9.57 5.72
CA TYR A 50 -10.87 -8.34 6.33
C TYR A 50 -12.22 -8.50 7.03
N ARG A 51 -13.07 -9.43 6.57
CA ARG A 51 -14.29 -9.83 7.33
C ARG A 51 -13.95 -10.40 8.69
N GLN A 52 -12.95 -11.28 8.77
CA GLN A 52 -12.48 -11.83 10.03
C GLN A 52 -11.91 -10.74 10.96
N ILE A 53 -11.09 -9.82 10.41
CA ILE A 53 -10.57 -8.68 11.17
C ILE A 53 -11.71 -7.82 11.72
N VAL A 54 -12.70 -7.49 10.90
CA VAL A 54 -13.87 -6.70 11.32
C VAL A 54 -14.69 -7.43 12.37
N ALA A 55 -14.92 -8.73 12.21
CA ALA A 55 -15.65 -9.56 13.18
C ALA A 55 -14.93 -9.64 14.53
N ALA A 56 -13.60 -9.57 14.52
CA ALA A 56 -12.76 -9.51 15.73
C ALA A 56 -12.66 -8.09 16.34
N GLY A 57 -13.41 -7.10 15.83
CA GLY A 57 -13.44 -5.72 16.32
C GLY A 57 -12.52 -4.75 15.56
N GLY A 58 -11.80 -5.21 14.54
CA GLY A 58 -10.90 -4.36 13.74
C GLY A 58 -9.66 -3.92 14.50
N TRP A 59 -9.22 -2.71 14.22
CA TRP A 59 -8.13 -2.04 14.94
C TRP A 59 -8.59 -0.67 15.44
N PRO A 60 -8.08 -0.22 16.61
CA PRO A 60 -8.40 1.11 17.12
C PRO A 60 -7.71 2.19 16.28
N ALA A 61 -8.22 3.42 16.38
CA ALA A 61 -7.54 4.58 15.85
C ALA A 61 -6.13 4.73 16.46
N MET A 62 -5.23 5.31 15.70
CA MET A 62 -3.87 5.55 16.18
C MET A 62 -3.90 6.53 17.36
N PRO A 63 -3.14 6.26 18.44
CA PRO A 63 -3.20 7.05 19.68
C PRO A 63 -2.58 8.46 19.56
N GLY A 64 -1.87 8.76 18.46
CA GLY A 64 -1.22 10.05 18.25
C GLY A 64 -0.95 10.31 16.78
N ASN A 65 -0.22 11.40 16.51
CA ASN A 65 0.19 11.83 15.18
C ASN A 65 1.64 12.33 15.13
N THR A 66 2.44 12.00 16.14
CA THR A 66 3.84 12.41 16.25
C THR A 66 4.68 11.71 15.19
N SER A 67 5.50 12.47 14.45
CA SER A 67 6.42 11.86 13.49
C SER A 67 7.49 11.07 14.22
N LEU A 68 7.50 9.74 14.01
CA LEU A 68 8.44 8.80 14.63
C LEU A 68 9.39 8.21 13.60
N ARG A 69 10.64 8.01 14.02
CA ARG A 69 11.78 7.59 13.20
C ARG A 69 12.46 6.35 13.79
N PRO A 70 13.31 5.65 13.05
CA PRO A 70 14.12 4.56 13.58
C PRO A 70 14.87 4.98 14.86
N GLY A 71 14.74 4.15 15.90
CA GLY A 71 15.28 4.38 17.24
C GLY A 71 14.30 5.04 18.22
N ASP A 72 13.23 5.68 17.76
CA ASP A 72 12.20 6.25 18.62
C ASP A 72 11.37 5.14 19.31
N THR A 73 10.68 5.53 20.37
CA THR A 73 9.76 4.66 21.11
C THR A 73 8.42 5.36 21.29
N GLY A 74 7.33 4.57 21.30
CA GLY A 74 5.99 5.16 21.51
C GLY A 74 4.85 4.14 21.46
N ALA A 75 3.71 4.54 22.00
CA ALA A 75 2.48 3.75 21.96
C ALA A 75 1.95 3.59 20.53
N GLU A 76 2.23 4.56 19.67
CA GLU A 76 1.89 4.56 18.25
C GLU A 76 2.55 3.39 17.52
N ILE A 77 3.80 3.06 17.88
CA ILE A 77 4.54 1.92 17.31
C ILE A 77 3.85 0.61 17.70
N VAL A 78 3.45 0.48 18.96
CA VAL A 78 2.70 -0.69 19.45
C VAL A 78 1.39 -0.86 18.70
N ALA A 79 0.63 0.23 18.54
CA ALA A 79 -0.64 0.21 17.82
C ALA A 79 -0.45 -0.16 16.34
N ALA A 80 0.53 0.46 15.67
CA ALA A 80 0.83 0.16 14.28
C ALA A 80 1.33 -1.28 14.07
N ARG A 81 2.16 -1.83 14.99
CA ARG A 81 2.59 -3.24 14.92
C ARG A 81 1.41 -4.20 14.94
N ARG A 82 0.44 -3.98 15.83
CA ARG A 82 -0.79 -4.78 15.90
C ARG A 82 -1.56 -4.73 14.58
N GLN A 83 -1.73 -3.54 14.03
CA GLN A 83 -2.40 -3.36 12.74
C GLN A 83 -1.63 -4.04 11.61
N PHE A 84 -0.29 -3.91 11.56
CA PHE A 84 0.55 -4.54 10.54
C PHE A 84 0.51 -6.07 10.62
N ALA A 85 0.44 -6.65 11.82
CA ALA A 85 0.26 -8.09 11.99
C ALA A 85 -1.10 -8.56 11.45
N LEU A 86 -2.19 -7.84 11.77
CA LEU A 86 -3.52 -8.14 11.26
C LEU A 86 -3.61 -8.00 9.73
N SER A 87 -3.01 -6.95 9.16
CA SER A 87 -3.03 -6.69 7.72
C SER A 87 -2.01 -7.53 6.93
N GLY A 88 -1.06 -8.19 7.59
CA GLY A 88 -0.04 -9.03 6.99
C GLY A 88 1.22 -8.30 6.53
N ASP A 89 1.38 -7.03 6.93
CA ASP A 89 2.61 -6.27 6.66
C ASP A 89 3.76 -6.64 7.61
N LEU A 90 3.42 -7.17 8.80
CA LEU A 90 4.36 -7.73 9.78
C LEU A 90 4.13 -9.23 9.91
N GLN A 91 5.20 -10.02 9.88
CA GLN A 91 5.13 -11.45 10.15
C GLN A 91 5.12 -11.69 11.67
N GLY A 92 4.29 -12.64 12.15
CA GLY A 92 4.17 -12.97 13.57
C GLY A 92 2.98 -12.31 14.25
N ASP A 93 2.99 -12.32 15.58
CA ASP A 93 1.87 -11.91 16.45
C ASP A 93 1.80 -10.39 16.74
N GLY A 94 2.67 -9.62 16.10
CA GLY A 94 2.73 -8.18 16.33
C GLY A 94 3.16 -7.82 17.76
N ARG A 95 4.13 -8.57 18.34
CA ARG A 95 4.63 -8.35 19.70
C ARG A 95 4.69 -6.88 20.07
N ALA A 96 4.22 -6.57 21.28
CA ALA A 96 4.02 -5.21 21.77
C ALA A 96 5.34 -4.49 22.09
N SER A 97 6.31 -4.49 21.14
CA SER A 97 7.52 -3.69 21.25
C SER A 97 7.21 -2.23 20.95
N PRO A 98 7.54 -1.30 21.85
CA PRO A 98 7.36 0.14 21.60
C PRO A 98 8.50 0.72 20.73
N VAL A 99 9.50 -0.08 20.35
CA VAL A 99 10.72 0.41 19.69
C VAL A 99 10.52 0.43 18.18
N PHE A 100 10.90 1.53 17.55
CA PHE A 100 11.02 1.65 16.10
C PHE A 100 12.32 0.96 15.65
N ASP A 101 12.30 -0.36 15.60
CA ASP A 101 13.41 -1.19 15.14
C ASP A 101 13.31 -1.48 13.63
N ARG A 102 14.25 -2.24 13.10
CA ARG A 102 14.32 -2.60 11.70
C ARG A 102 13.10 -3.41 11.22
N GLU A 103 12.59 -4.31 12.07
CA GLU A 103 11.42 -5.11 11.74
C GLU A 103 10.18 -4.22 11.54
N PHE A 104 9.98 -3.24 12.45
CA PHE A 104 8.93 -2.25 12.32
C PHE A 104 9.13 -1.37 11.09
N GLN A 105 10.35 -0.94 10.80
CA GLN A 105 10.66 -0.14 9.61
C GLN A 105 10.29 -0.88 8.32
N ASP A 106 10.62 -2.17 8.24
CA ASP A 106 10.29 -3.00 7.09
C ASP A 106 8.78 -3.19 6.94
N ALA A 107 8.06 -3.44 8.04
CA ALA A 107 6.61 -3.55 8.05
C ALA A 107 5.93 -2.23 7.64
N LEU A 108 6.41 -1.11 8.16
CA LEU A 108 5.96 0.23 7.80
C LEU A 108 6.15 0.52 6.31
N ALA A 109 7.31 0.17 5.76
CA ALA A 109 7.59 0.35 4.34
C ALA A 109 6.68 -0.51 3.46
N ARG A 110 6.41 -1.78 3.84
CA ARG A 110 5.42 -2.64 3.17
C ARG A 110 4.03 -2.01 3.19
N PHE A 111 3.61 -1.51 4.35
CA PHE A 111 2.34 -0.80 4.49
C PHE A 111 2.28 0.43 3.58
N GLN A 112 3.33 1.24 3.53
CA GLN A 112 3.42 2.43 2.67
C GLN A 112 3.32 2.04 1.19
N ILE A 113 4.09 1.04 0.73
CA ILE A 113 4.03 0.53 -0.66
C ILE A 113 2.61 0.08 -1.00
N ARG A 114 2.02 -0.79 -0.18
CA ARG A 114 0.69 -1.35 -0.41
C ARG A 114 -0.42 -0.30 -0.45
N ASN A 115 -0.26 0.79 0.28
CA ASN A 115 -1.22 1.90 0.29
C ASN A 115 -0.89 3.00 -0.74
N GLY A 116 0.06 2.78 -1.64
CA GLY A 116 0.46 3.77 -2.65
C GLY A 116 1.09 5.03 -2.07
N LEU A 117 1.63 4.95 -0.85
CA LEU A 117 2.32 6.03 -0.20
C LEU A 117 3.79 6.07 -0.62
N ARG A 118 4.40 7.25 -0.59
CA ARG A 118 5.85 7.36 -0.70
C ARG A 118 6.47 6.61 0.49
N VAL A 119 7.42 5.71 0.22
CA VAL A 119 8.19 5.03 1.26
C VAL A 119 9.10 6.06 1.94
N SER A 120 8.61 6.62 3.03
CA SER A 120 9.37 7.60 3.82
C SER A 120 10.29 6.91 4.84
N GLY A 121 9.94 5.70 5.26
CA GLY A 121 10.56 5.01 6.37
C GLY A 121 10.25 5.62 7.75
N PHE A 122 9.25 6.51 7.82
CA PHE A 122 8.82 7.21 9.03
C PHE A 122 7.31 7.07 9.23
N LEU A 123 6.86 7.14 10.48
CA LEU A 123 5.46 7.41 10.78
C LEU A 123 5.21 8.93 10.56
N ASP A 124 4.82 9.29 9.37
CA ASP A 124 4.48 10.66 8.98
C ASP A 124 2.96 10.87 8.92
N SER A 125 2.52 12.10 8.74
CA SER A 125 1.10 12.47 8.71
C SER A 125 0.29 11.70 7.65
N ARG A 126 0.88 11.40 6.49
CA ARG A 126 0.22 10.63 5.43
C ARG A 126 0.05 9.17 5.84
N THR A 127 1.05 8.62 6.51
CA THR A 127 1.00 7.26 7.05
C THR A 127 -0.04 7.16 8.16
N TYR A 128 -0.12 8.14 9.08
CA TYR A 128 -1.19 8.19 10.08
C TYR A 128 -2.58 8.27 9.47
N ALA A 129 -2.77 9.08 8.44
CA ALA A 129 -4.05 9.15 7.73
C ALA A 129 -4.45 7.79 7.15
N ALA A 130 -3.50 7.03 6.58
CA ALA A 130 -3.74 5.71 6.05
C ALA A 130 -3.98 4.64 7.13
N LEU A 131 -3.29 4.73 8.27
CA LEU A 131 -3.49 3.85 9.44
C LEU A 131 -4.85 4.08 10.10
N ASN A 132 -5.36 5.30 10.09
CA ASN A 132 -6.66 5.65 10.65
C ASN A 132 -7.86 5.26 9.76
N VAL A 133 -7.63 4.73 8.56
CA VAL A 133 -8.71 4.12 7.78
C VAL A 133 -9.13 2.83 8.47
N SER A 134 -10.39 2.74 8.89
CA SER A 134 -10.90 1.60 9.64
C SER A 134 -10.88 0.29 8.84
N ALA A 135 -10.85 -0.85 9.54
CA ALA A 135 -10.96 -2.16 8.93
C ALA A 135 -12.27 -2.31 8.12
N GLN A 136 -13.35 -1.72 8.61
CA GLN A 136 -14.65 -1.70 7.93
C GLN A 136 -14.59 -0.95 6.59
N GLU A 137 -13.95 0.21 6.56
CA GLU A 137 -13.77 0.96 5.32
C GLU A 137 -12.87 0.23 4.33
N ARG A 138 -11.81 -0.44 4.79
CA ARG A 138 -10.95 -1.28 3.94
C ARG A 138 -11.73 -2.47 3.37
N LEU A 139 -12.56 -3.12 4.17
CA LEU A 139 -13.44 -4.20 3.69
C LEU A 139 -14.36 -3.69 2.57
N LYS A 140 -15.03 -2.57 2.78
CA LYS A 140 -15.91 -1.94 1.78
C LYS A 140 -15.17 -1.61 0.47
N GLN A 141 -13.93 -1.11 0.56
CA GLN A 141 -13.08 -0.86 -0.60
C GLN A 141 -12.77 -2.15 -1.37
N LEU A 142 -12.41 -3.24 -0.67
CA LEU A 142 -12.12 -4.54 -1.26
C LEU A 142 -13.36 -5.13 -1.94
N GLU A 143 -14.51 -5.12 -1.28
CA GLU A 143 -15.77 -5.62 -1.85
C GLU A 143 -16.18 -4.82 -3.11
N THR A 144 -16.05 -3.50 -3.07
CA THR A 144 -16.31 -2.64 -4.23
C THR A 144 -15.39 -2.97 -5.40
N ASN A 145 -14.10 -3.15 -5.14
CA ASN A 145 -13.13 -3.49 -6.17
C ASN A 145 -13.35 -4.89 -6.73
N LEU A 146 -13.72 -5.85 -5.89
CA LEU A 146 -14.07 -7.21 -6.32
C LEU A 146 -15.24 -7.20 -7.32
N VAL A 147 -16.29 -6.43 -7.03
CA VAL A 147 -17.44 -6.27 -7.96
C VAL A 147 -16.97 -5.65 -9.28
N ARG A 148 -16.16 -4.59 -9.23
CA ARG A 148 -15.64 -3.91 -10.43
C ARG A 148 -14.79 -4.84 -11.30
N VAL A 149 -13.83 -5.56 -10.71
CA VAL A 149 -12.95 -6.46 -11.47
C VAL A 149 -13.74 -7.60 -12.10
N ARG A 150 -14.69 -8.19 -11.38
CA ARG A 150 -15.59 -9.23 -11.93
C ARG A 150 -16.43 -8.70 -13.09
N SER A 151 -16.94 -7.48 -12.99
CA SER A 151 -17.69 -6.85 -14.08
C SER A 151 -16.79 -6.64 -15.31
N MET A 152 -15.60 -6.09 -15.12
CA MET A 152 -14.63 -5.90 -16.21
C MET A 152 -14.25 -7.21 -16.91
N LEU A 153 -14.05 -8.30 -16.15
CA LEU A 153 -13.77 -9.64 -16.73
C LEU A 153 -14.89 -10.13 -17.65
N LYS A 154 -16.15 -9.87 -17.33
CA LYS A 154 -17.28 -10.28 -18.16
C LYS A 154 -17.30 -9.58 -19.50
N PHE A 155 -16.92 -8.30 -19.53
CA PHE A 155 -17.00 -7.45 -20.73
C PHE A 155 -15.71 -7.47 -21.55
N ASN A 156 -14.55 -7.67 -20.92
CA ASN A 156 -13.27 -7.68 -21.64
C ASN A 156 -12.95 -9.08 -22.15
N LYS A 157 -13.31 -9.35 -23.40
CA LYS A 157 -13.02 -10.60 -24.14
C LYS A 157 -11.87 -10.44 -25.15
N ALA A 158 -11.26 -9.27 -25.22
CA ALA A 158 -10.18 -9.03 -26.17
C ALA A 158 -8.93 -9.82 -25.78
N PRO A 159 -8.28 -10.53 -26.72
CA PRO A 159 -7.03 -11.26 -26.43
C PRO A 159 -5.86 -10.32 -26.15
N ARG A 160 -5.94 -9.07 -26.63
CA ARG A 160 -4.96 -8.02 -26.40
C ARG A 160 -5.68 -6.73 -25.99
N TYR A 161 -5.22 -6.12 -24.93
CA TYR A 161 -5.75 -4.83 -24.47
C TYR A 161 -4.74 -4.05 -23.64
N VAL A 162 -5.00 -2.76 -23.54
CA VAL A 162 -4.30 -1.87 -22.62
C VAL A 162 -5.30 -1.39 -21.58
N LEU A 163 -4.92 -1.46 -20.32
CA LEU A 163 -5.69 -0.97 -19.19
C LEU A 163 -4.93 0.14 -18.49
N VAL A 164 -5.58 1.30 -18.31
CA VAL A 164 -5.03 2.42 -17.54
C VAL A 164 -5.76 2.49 -16.20
N ASN A 165 -5.03 2.32 -15.13
CA ASN A 165 -5.51 2.56 -13.77
C ASN A 165 -5.20 4.01 -13.39
N VAL A 166 -6.14 4.91 -13.68
CA VAL A 166 -6.00 6.35 -13.46
C VAL A 166 -5.68 6.68 -11.99
N PRO A 167 -6.37 6.12 -10.97
CA PRO A 167 -6.03 6.37 -9.57
C PRO A 167 -4.62 5.95 -9.15
N ALA A 168 -4.09 4.90 -9.78
CA ALA A 168 -2.76 4.38 -9.47
C ALA A 168 -1.67 4.93 -10.39
N PHE A 169 -2.03 5.72 -11.40
CA PHE A 169 -1.10 6.23 -12.43
C PHE A 169 -0.31 5.12 -13.13
N THR A 170 -0.95 3.98 -13.38
CA THR A 170 -0.31 2.82 -14.00
C THR A 170 -1.06 2.35 -15.23
N LEU A 171 -0.29 1.84 -16.21
CA LEU A 171 -0.79 1.20 -17.42
C LEU A 171 -0.32 -0.24 -17.44
N GLN A 172 -1.19 -1.14 -17.85
CA GLN A 172 -0.86 -2.53 -18.17
C GLN A 172 -1.23 -2.84 -19.61
N ALA A 173 -0.29 -3.43 -20.36
CA ALA A 173 -0.58 -4.10 -21.62
C ALA A 173 -0.67 -5.60 -21.37
N VAL A 174 -1.74 -6.22 -21.85
CA VAL A 174 -2.03 -7.63 -21.66
C VAL A 174 -2.13 -8.31 -23.03
N ASP A 175 -1.44 -9.45 -23.18
CA ASP A 175 -1.53 -10.33 -24.35
C ASP A 175 -1.96 -11.72 -23.89
N ARG A 176 -3.12 -12.17 -24.37
CA ARG A 176 -3.69 -13.50 -24.09
C ARG A 176 -3.71 -13.87 -22.61
N GLY A 177 -4.12 -12.90 -21.77
CA GLY A 177 -4.20 -13.08 -20.33
C GLY A 177 -2.88 -12.92 -19.57
N ASN A 178 -1.76 -12.71 -20.26
CA ASN A 178 -0.46 -12.49 -19.65
C ASN A 178 -0.11 -11.00 -19.60
N LEU A 179 0.51 -10.57 -18.52
CA LEU A 179 1.00 -9.23 -18.38
C LEU A 179 2.27 -9.05 -19.23
N ALA A 180 2.14 -8.32 -20.35
CA ALA A 180 3.24 -8.06 -21.28
C ALA A 180 4.07 -6.84 -20.89
N LEU A 181 3.42 -5.81 -20.31
CA LEU A 181 4.07 -4.56 -19.90
C LEU A 181 3.31 -3.92 -18.75
N THR A 182 4.05 -3.38 -17.80
CA THR A 182 3.54 -2.41 -16.81
C THR A 182 4.37 -1.14 -16.88
N SER A 183 3.72 0.01 -16.87
CA SER A 183 4.39 1.32 -16.91
C SER A 183 3.65 2.33 -16.05
N ASN A 184 4.37 3.30 -15.50
CA ASN A 184 3.76 4.48 -14.92
C ASN A 184 3.28 5.41 -16.04
N VAL A 185 2.14 6.07 -15.82
CA VAL A 185 1.55 7.01 -16.76
C VAL A 185 1.27 8.35 -16.11
N VAL A 186 1.32 9.39 -16.91
CA VAL A 186 0.84 10.72 -16.53
C VAL A 186 -0.59 10.85 -17.05
N VAL A 187 -1.52 11.16 -16.18
CA VAL A 187 -2.92 11.42 -16.54
C VAL A 187 -3.24 12.90 -16.36
N GLY A 188 -4.17 13.41 -17.18
CA GLY A 188 -4.61 14.79 -17.10
C GLY A 188 -5.23 15.14 -15.74
N LYS A 189 -5.20 16.41 -15.40
CA LYS A 189 -5.94 16.97 -14.27
C LYS A 189 -7.23 17.64 -14.78
N PRO A 190 -8.26 17.86 -13.92
CA PRO A 190 -9.47 18.56 -14.35
C PRO A 190 -9.23 19.90 -15.04
N ALA A 191 -8.17 20.63 -14.63
CA ALA A 191 -7.76 21.91 -15.25
C ALA A 191 -6.88 21.73 -16.51
N ARG A 192 -6.40 20.52 -16.80
CA ARG A 192 -5.59 20.16 -17.97
C ARG A 192 -5.93 18.73 -18.35
N ALA A 193 -7.03 18.55 -19.06
CA ALA A 193 -7.47 17.24 -19.51
C ALA A 193 -6.42 16.57 -20.41
N THR A 194 -6.37 15.24 -20.38
CA THR A 194 -5.60 14.47 -21.36
C THR A 194 -6.20 14.76 -22.74
N PRO A 195 -5.40 15.09 -23.77
CA PRO A 195 -5.91 15.23 -25.14
C PRO A 195 -6.61 13.93 -25.57
N ALA A 196 -7.69 14.09 -26.34
CA ALA A 196 -8.42 12.97 -26.94
C ALA A 196 -7.62 12.30 -28.04
#